data_4c6f9eb3ade776cadf5885d9860dd6b8
#
_entry.id   4c6f9eb3ade776cadf5885d9860dd6b8
#
_cell.length_a   1.000
_cell.length_b   1.000
_cell.length_c   1.000
_cell.angle_alpha   90.00
_cell.angle_beta   90.00
_cell.angle_gamma   90.00
#
_symmetry.space_group_name_H-M   'P 1'
#
loop_
_entity.id
_entity.type
_entity.pdbx_description
1 polymer ?
#
loop_
_entity_poly.entity_id
_entity_poly.type
_entity_poly.pdbx_seq_one_letter_code
_entity_poly.pdbx_strand_id
1 'polypeptide(L)'
;LGAAWPIMALGLTERRDMRIDLALLGDYALVDKMNKLTVAGIFRVITGLSFPFAHPVMFLALTMTVESSDERHHSVIVRMIDPDGRQVVPEFRADLDIERVNPDAETSLNVILELAGVTFRGPGTHCFDVFVDDRFMERVPLEVMLAEIKDTGAAAGS
;
A
#
# COMPACT_ATOMS: atom_id res chain seq x y z
N LEU A 1 9.88 26.87 -45.37
CA LEU A 1 9.34 25.52 -45.44
C LEU A 1 9.75 24.68 -44.25
N GLY A 2 9.84 25.27 -43.08
CA GLY A 2 10.06 24.55 -41.87
C GLY A 2 8.74 23.94 -41.41
N ALA A 3 8.53 22.65 -41.64
CA ALA A 3 7.60 21.91 -40.82
C ALA A 3 8.14 21.96 -39.40
N ALA A 4 7.62 22.89 -38.61
CA ALA A 4 7.83 22.84 -37.20
C ALA A 4 7.18 21.56 -36.73
N TRP A 5 7.97 20.54 -36.60
CA TRP A 5 7.57 19.38 -35.82
C TRP A 5 7.24 19.88 -34.42
N PRO A 6 6.03 19.70 -33.99
CA PRO A 6 5.80 19.92 -32.57
C PRO A 6 6.76 18.99 -31.84
N ILE A 7 7.76 19.55 -31.23
CA ILE A 7 8.58 18.88 -30.23
C ILE A 7 7.67 18.64 -29.02
N MET A 8 6.47 18.33 -29.34
CA MET A 8 5.39 18.12 -28.45
C MET A 8 5.59 16.77 -27.86
N ALA A 9 5.61 16.71 -26.61
CA ALA A 9 5.54 15.53 -25.80
C ALA A 9 6.83 14.74 -25.62
N LEU A 10 7.94 15.07 -26.23
CA LEU A 10 9.20 14.40 -25.92
C LEU A 10 9.87 14.89 -24.62
N GLY A 11 9.26 15.84 -23.95
CA GLY A 11 9.85 16.42 -22.75
C GLY A 11 8.92 16.55 -21.56
N LEU A 12 7.68 16.14 -21.69
CA LEU A 12 6.79 16.00 -20.56
C LEU A 12 6.96 14.60 -19.95
N THR A 13 8.18 14.26 -19.58
CA THR A 13 8.37 13.39 -18.44
C THR A 13 7.71 14.15 -17.31
N GLU A 14 6.50 13.77 -16.94
CA GLU A 14 5.95 14.20 -15.67
C GLU A 14 7.05 13.96 -14.66
N ARG A 15 7.64 15.01 -14.14
CA ARG A 15 8.53 14.90 -12.99
C ARG A 15 7.66 14.30 -11.92
N ARG A 16 7.84 13.02 -11.69
CA ARG A 16 7.24 12.35 -10.56
C ARG A 16 8.03 12.81 -9.36
N ASP A 17 7.52 13.85 -8.71
CA ASP A 17 8.15 14.39 -7.52
C ASP A 17 8.25 13.34 -6.41
N MET A 18 7.45 12.28 -6.52
CA MET A 18 7.45 11.14 -5.62
C MET A 18 7.13 9.84 -6.36
N ARG A 19 7.80 8.75 -5.98
CA ARG A 19 7.49 7.39 -6.43
C ARG A 19 7.38 6.44 -5.24
N ILE A 20 6.58 5.39 -5.39
CA ILE A 20 6.51 4.29 -4.44
C ILE A 20 7.46 3.18 -4.91
N ASP A 21 8.49 2.89 -4.13
CA ASP A 21 9.47 1.85 -4.44
C ASP A 21 9.04 0.49 -3.89
N LEU A 22 8.28 0.49 -2.80
CA LEU A 22 7.84 -0.70 -2.11
C LEU A 22 6.46 -0.48 -1.49
N ALA A 23 5.58 -1.46 -1.65
CA ALA A 23 4.29 -1.52 -0.98
C ALA A 23 3.97 -2.97 -0.60
N LEU A 24 3.96 -3.27 0.69
CA LEU A 24 3.83 -4.63 1.22
C LEU A 24 2.83 -4.69 2.37
N LEU A 25 2.13 -5.83 2.46
CA LEU A 25 1.38 -6.22 3.64
C LEU A 25 2.18 -7.24 4.46
N GLY A 26 2.17 -7.07 5.76
CA GLY A 26 2.86 -7.97 6.69
C GLY A 26 2.14 -8.11 8.02
N ASP A 27 2.53 -9.12 8.77
CA ASP A 27 2.05 -9.34 10.14
C ASP A 27 2.61 -8.32 11.12
N TYR A 28 3.78 -7.79 10.81
CA TYR A 28 4.47 -6.80 11.62
C TYR A 28 5.36 -5.90 10.75
N ALA A 29 5.43 -4.62 11.10
CA ALA A 29 6.35 -3.70 10.46
C ALA A 29 6.86 -2.66 11.47
N LEU A 30 8.11 -2.24 11.29
CA LEU A 30 8.69 -1.13 12.05
C LEU A 30 9.69 -0.33 11.20
N VAL A 31 9.86 0.93 11.55
CA VAL A 31 10.93 1.77 11.06
C VAL A 31 11.85 2.11 12.23
N ASP A 32 13.12 1.83 12.10
CA ASP A 32 14.11 2.14 13.15
C ASP A 32 14.52 3.62 13.14
N LYS A 33 15.35 4.01 14.10
CA LYS A 33 15.86 5.39 14.23
C LYS A 33 16.72 5.85 13.04
N MET A 34 17.22 4.88 12.26
CA MET A 34 18.02 5.11 11.07
C MET A 34 17.19 5.09 9.78
N ASN A 35 15.85 5.16 9.90
CA ASN A 35 14.90 5.07 8.79
C ASN A 35 14.98 3.75 8.01
N LYS A 36 15.35 2.65 8.68
CA LYS A 36 15.34 1.32 8.06
C LYS A 36 14.01 0.64 8.32
N LEU A 37 13.40 0.15 7.25
CA LEU A 37 12.15 -0.59 7.29
C LEU A 37 12.41 -2.08 7.53
N THR A 38 11.69 -2.64 8.50
CA THR A 38 11.58 -4.08 8.70
C THR A 38 10.13 -4.51 8.53
N VAL A 39 9.89 -5.53 7.72
CA VAL A 39 8.57 -6.16 7.57
C VAL A 39 8.73 -7.64 7.80
N ALA A 40 7.92 -8.20 8.67
CA ALA A 40 7.91 -9.62 9.00
C ALA A 40 6.56 -10.23 8.62
N GLY A 41 6.56 -11.49 8.15
CA GLY A 41 5.35 -12.19 7.76
C GLY A 41 4.64 -11.53 6.58
N ILE A 42 5.34 -11.32 5.47
CA ILE A 42 4.76 -10.73 4.26
C ILE A 42 3.72 -11.68 3.68
N PHE A 43 2.53 -11.15 3.40
CA PHE A 43 1.44 -11.93 2.84
C PHE A 43 0.68 -11.16 1.75
N ARG A 44 0.00 -11.91 0.90
CA ARG A 44 -0.93 -11.40 -0.12
C ARG A 44 -2.28 -12.08 -0.07
N VAL A 45 -2.40 -13.09 0.77
CA VAL A 45 -3.61 -13.90 0.94
C VAL A 45 -3.89 -14.04 2.44
N ILE A 46 -5.13 -13.86 2.81
CA ILE A 46 -5.64 -14.22 4.13
C ILE A 46 -6.83 -15.14 3.99
N THR A 47 -7.02 -16.00 4.97
CA THR A 47 -8.14 -16.94 4.99
C THR A 47 -8.98 -16.77 6.25
N GLY A 48 -10.29 -16.75 6.08
CA GLY A 48 -11.25 -16.76 7.17
C GLY A 48 -11.99 -18.08 7.21
N LEU A 49 -12.37 -18.54 8.42
CA LEU A 49 -13.16 -19.75 8.59
C LEU A 49 -14.63 -19.54 8.23
N SER A 50 -15.09 -18.32 8.36
CA SER A 50 -16.46 -17.89 8.01
C SER A 50 -16.48 -16.39 7.79
N PHE A 51 -17.51 -15.88 7.12
CA PHE A 51 -17.72 -14.45 6.94
C PHE A 51 -18.96 -13.97 7.68
N PRO A 52 -18.95 -12.74 8.23
CA PRO A 52 -17.82 -11.83 8.32
C PRO A 52 -16.77 -12.32 9.33
N PHE A 53 -15.51 -12.01 9.10
CA PHE A 53 -14.46 -12.21 10.10
C PHE A 53 -13.59 -10.97 10.27
N ALA A 54 -13.03 -10.78 11.46
CA ALA A 54 -12.11 -9.71 11.76
C ALA A 54 -10.68 -10.23 11.77
N HIS A 55 -9.80 -9.61 10.98
CA HIS A 55 -8.37 -9.88 11.04
C HIS A 55 -7.76 -9.08 12.20
N PRO A 56 -7.01 -9.72 13.11
CA PRO A 56 -6.55 -9.04 14.33
C PRO A 56 -5.71 -7.81 14.08
N VAL A 57 -4.66 -7.94 13.27
CA VAL A 57 -3.76 -6.83 12.92
C VAL A 57 -3.02 -7.13 11.63
N MET A 58 -2.84 -6.13 10.80
CA MET A 58 -1.97 -6.15 9.64
C MET A 58 -1.30 -4.80 9.47
N PHE A 59 -0.19 -4.79 8.77
CA PHE A 59 0.58 -3.60 8.49
C PHE A 59 0.72 -3.41 6.98
N LEU A 60 0.40 -2.22 6.50
CA LEU A 60 0.79 -1.79 5.16
C LEU A 60 2.07 -0.96 5.31
N ALA A 61 3.15 -1.43 4.71
CA ALA A 61 4.43 -0.76 4.70
C ALA A 61 4.73 -0.20 3.31
N LEU A 62 5.05 1.08 3.26
CA LEU A 62 5.37 1.80 2.04
C LEU A 62 6.78 2.39 2.15
N THR A 63 7.58 2.21 1.11
CA THR A 63 8.80 2.99 0.90
C THR A 63 8.60 3.90 -0.29
N MET A 64 8.81 5.19 -0.08
CA MET A 64 8.64 6.22 -1.09
C MET A 64 9.94 6.97 -1.26
N THR A 65 10.28 7.30 -2.49
CA THR A 65 11.40 8.17 -2.83
C THR A 65 10.88 9.49 -3.38
N VAL A 66 11.39 10.57 -2.80
CA VAL A 66 11.15 11.93 -3.26
C VAL A 66 12.34 12.38 -4.07
N GLU A 67 12.10 12.72 -5.31
CA GLU A 67 13.11 13.34 -6.14
C GLU A 67 13.34 14.80 -5.72
N SER A 68 14.42 15.39 -6.19
CA SER A 68 14.81 16.75 -5.84
C SER A 68 13.81 17.78 -6.41
N SER A 69 12.64 17.88 -5.81
CA SER A 69 11.69 18.96 -6.04
C SER A 69 11.72 19.97 -4.90
N ASP A 70 11.25 21.18 -5.14
CA ASP A 70 11.17 22.21 -4.09
C ASP A 70 10.01 21.98 -3.11
N GLU A 71 9.13 21.05 -3.40
CA GLU A 71 8.00 20.72 -2.55
C GLU A 71 8.43 19.88 -1.36
N ARG A 72 8.09 20.35 -0.16
CA ARG A 72 8.40 19.70 1.11
C ARG A 72 7.20 19.01 1.73
N HIS A 73 6.00 19.40 1.33
CA HIS A 73 4.77 18.89 1.89
C HIS A 73 4.11 17.94 0.91
N HIS A 74 3.82 16.74 1.37
CA HIS A 74 3.08 15.76 0.59
C HIS A 74 1.95 15.17 1.43
N SER A 75 0.81 14.92 0.79
CA SER A 75 -0.33 14.25 1.40
C SER A 75 -0.39 12.81 0.90
N VAL A 76 -0.41 11.86 1.82
CA VAL A 76 -0.60 10.44 1.50
C VAL A 76 -1.98 10.00 1.96
N ILE A 77 -2.73 9.39 1.07
CA ILE A 77 -4.04 8.83 1.34
C ILE A 77 -4.03 7.35 1.00
N VAL A 78 -4.52 6.53 1.91
CA VAL A 78 -4.74 5.10 1.67
C VAL A 78 -6.21 4.77 1.84
N ARG A 79 -6.79 4.16 0.81
CA ARG A 79 -8.16 3.66 0.82
C ARG A 79 -8.15 2.15 0.68
N MET A 80 -8.85 1.47 1.59
CA MET A 80 -9.09 0.05 1.47
C MET A 80 -10.48 -0.19 0.89
N ILE A 81 -10.54 -0.89 -0.22
CA ILE A 81 -11.79 -1.21 -0.92
C ILE A 81 -12.01 -2.72 -1.02
N ASP A 82 -13.25 -3.12 -0.98
CA ASP A 82 -13.69 -4.50 -1.19
C ASP A 82 -13.82 -4.83 -2.70
N PRO A 83 -14.12 -6.09 -3.06
CA PRO A 83 -14.31 -6.49 -4.46
C PRO A 83 -15.40 -5.71 -5.20
N ASP A 84 -16.37 -5.14 -4.48
CA ASP A 84 -17.45 -4.34 -5.04
C ASP A 84 -17.11 -2.84 -5.15
N GLY A 85 -15.88 -2.47 -4.76
CA GLY A 85 -15.40 -1.09 -4.77
C GLY A 85 -15.86 -0.26 -3.58
N ARG A 86 -16.41 -0.89 -2.53
CA ARG A 86 -16.84 -0.20 -1.32
C ARG A 86 -15.68 -0.04 -0.34
N GLN A 87 -15.66 1.08 0.34
CA GLN A 87 -14.67 1.33 1.38
C GLN A 87 -14.88 0.41 2.59
N VAL A 88 -13.82 -0.27 3.02
CA VAL A 88 -13.85 -1.26 4.12
C VAL A 88 -13.62 -0.60 5.47
N VAL A 89 -12.67 0.32 5.53
CA VAL A 89 -12.28 1.07 6.74
C VAL A 89 -12.24 2.56 6.43
N PRO A 90 -12.30 3.44 7.44
CA PRO A 90 -12.09 4.86 7.21
C PRO A 90 -10.78 5.12 6.45
N GLU A 91 -10.82 6.09 5.56
CA GLU A 91 -9.66 6.52 4.79
C GLU A 91 -8.53 6.96 5.73
N PHE A 92 -7.34 6.43 5.52
CA PHE A 92 -6.15 6.91 6.19
C PHE A 92 -5.58 8.11 5.44
N ARG A 93 -5.23 9.15 6.17
CA ARG A 93 -4.61 10.36 5.63
C ARG A 93 -3.44 10.78 6.50
N ALA A 94 -2.30 11.05 5.88
CA ALA A 94 -1.12 11.59 6.52
C ALA A 94 -0.53 12.73 5.70
N ASP A 95 -0.14 13.79 6.38
CA ASP A 95 0.62 14.88 5.80
C ASP A 95 2.10 14.67 6.16
N LEU A 96 2.94 14.64 5.14
CA LEU A 96 4.38 14.39 5.28
C LEU A 96 5.14 15.68 5.03
N ASP A 97 5.94 16.07 6.02
CA ASP A 97 6.94 17.12 5.89
C ASP A 97 8.31 16.50 5.68
N ILE A 98 8.91 16.79 4.53
CA ILE A 98 10.21 16.22 4.16
C ILE A 98 11.30 17.21 4.43
N GLU A 99 12.10 16.95 5.47
CA GLU A 99 13.33 17.66 5.69
C GLU A 99 14.41 17.08 4.77
N ARG A 100 14.91 17.90 3.86
CA ARG A 100 16.02 17.53 3.00
C ARG A 100 17.33 17.87 3.65
N VAL A 101 18.12 16.86 3.88
CA VAL A 101 19.51 17.02 4.33
C VAL A 101 20.39 17.51 3.19
N ASN A 102 20.08 17.08 1.97
CA ASN A 102 20.76 17.50 0.75
C ASN A 102 19.76 17.76 -0.37
N PRO A 103 19.63 18.98 -0.89
CA PRO A 103 18.65 19.32 -1.94
C PRO A 103 18.92 18.62 -3.28
N ASP A 104 20.12 18.12 -3.51
CA ASP A 104 20.51 17.45 -4.75
C ASP A 104 20.39 15.93 -4.67
N ALA A 105 20.04 15.38 -3.51
CA ALA A 105 19.89 13.94 -3.28
C ALA A 105 18.42 13.51 -3.17
N GLU A 106 18.15 12.31 -3.65
CA GLU A 106 16.88 11.63 -3.38
C GLU A 106 16.69 11.39 -1.88
N THR A 107 15.49 11.58 -1.40
CA THR A 107 15.13 11.29 0.00
C THR A 107 14.16 10.12 0.04
N SER A 108 14.51 9.09 0.78
CA SER A 108 13.64 7.93 1.00
C SER A 108 12.88 8.05 2.30
N LEU A 109 11.59 7.75 2.24
CA LEU A 109 10.67 7.77 3.37
C LEU A 109 10.00 6.42 3.52
N ASN A 110 9.87 5.97 4.77
CA ASN A 110 9.09 4.79 5.11
C ASN A 110 7.82 5.20 5.87
N VAL A 111 6.68 4.72 5.42
CA VAL A 111 5.38 4.94 6.05
C VAL A 111 4.79 3.59 6.41
N ILE A 112 4.32 3.45 7.63
CA ILE A 112 3.64 2.26 8.13
C ILE A 112 2.24 2.64 8.55
N LEU A 113 1.27 1.89 8.04
CA LEU A 113 -0.12 1.94 8.48
C LEU A 113 -0.46 0.64 9.20
N GLU A 114 -0.77 0.75 10.48
CA GLU A 114 -1.30 -0.36 11.27
C GLU A 114 -2.82 -0.41 11.16
N LEU A 115 -3.34 -1.57 10.79
CA LEU A 115 -4.77 -1.83 10.65
C LEU A 115 -5.17 -2.94 11.64
N ALA A 116 -5.90 -2.58 12.66
CA ALA A 116 -6.38 -3.50 13.68
C ALA A 116 -7.87 -3.79 13.50
N GLY A 117 -8.25 -5.06 13.63
CA GLY A 117 -9.66 -5.47 13.63
C GLY A 117 -10.41 -5.20 12.34
N VAL A 118 -9.74 -5.27 11.18
CA VAL A 118 -10.40 -5.10 9.89
C VAL A 118 -11.40 -6.22 9.65
N THR A 119 -12.66 -5.85 9.44
CA THR A 119 -13.73 -6.82 9.18
C THR A 119 -13.91 -7.04 7.69
N PHE A 120 -13.76 -8.30 7.27
CA PHE A 120 -14.01 -8.75 5.91
C PHE A 120 -15.38 -9.40 5.83
N ARG A 121 -16.24 -8.89 4.95
CA ARG A 121 -17.62 -9.34 4.79
C ARG A 121 -17.77 -10.53 3.87
N GLY A 122 -16.83 -10.75 2.98
CA GLY A 122 -16.83 -11.83 2.01
C GLY A 122 -15.47 -12.05 1.37
N PRO A 123 -15.33 -13.15 0.62
CA PRO A 123 -14.10 -13.45 -0.12
C PRO A 123 -13.94 -12.54 -1.33
N GLY A 124 -12.75 -12.54 -1.89
CA GLY A 124 -12.38 -11.85 -3.11
C GLY A 124 -11.21 -10.91 -2.95
N THR A 125 -10.84 -10.25 -4.03
CA THR A 125 -9.70 -9.33 -4.06
C THR A 125 -10.09 -7.99 -3.47
N HIS A 126 -9.52 -7.69 -2.31
CA HIS A 126 -9.54 -6.38 -1.68
C HIS A 126 -8.30 -5.60 -2.14
N CYS A 127 -8.36 -4.29 -2.16
CA CYS A 127 -7.24 -3.47 -2.59
C CYS A 127 -6.98 -2.33 -1.63
N PHE A 128 -5.70 -2.03 -1.43
CA PHE A 128 -5.26 -0.78 -0.81
C PHE A 128 -4.81 0.15 -1.94
N ASP A 129 -5.56 1.21 -2.15
CA ASP A 129 -5.23 2.24 -3.12
C ASP A 129 -4.49 3.37 -2.43
N VAL A 130 -3.27 3.64 -2.89
CA VAL A 130 -2.39 4.66 -2.35
C VAL A 130 -2.37 5.86 -3.28
N PHE A 131 -2.67 7.02 -2.73
CA PHE A 131 -2.63 8.30 -3.42
C PHE A 131 -1.59 9.20 -2.76
N VAL A 132 -0.87 9.93 -3.55
CA VAL A 132 0.03 11.00 -3.10
C VAL A 132 -0.35 12.27 -3.82
N ASP A 133 -0.59 13.34 -3.08
CA ASP A 133 -1.02 14.64 -3.59
C ASP A 133 -2.22 14.50 -4.56
N ASP A 134 -3.23 13.74 -4.13
CA ASP A 134 -4.46 13.43 -4.87
C ASP A 134 -4.26 12.62 -6.17
N ARG A 135 -3.06 12.09 -6.41
CA ARG A 135 -2.75 11.24 -7.55
C ARG A 135 -2.66 9.79 -7.13
N PHE A 136 -3.32 8.92 -7.89
CA PHE A 136 -3.17 7.46 -7.70
C PHE A 136 -1.74 7.04 -8.02
N MET A 137 -1.11 6.34 -7.08
CA MET A 137 0.29 5.92 -7.18
C MET A 137 0.47 4.41 -7.23
N GLU A 138 -0.25 3.67 -6.40
CA GLU A 138 -0.06 2.23 -6.26
C GLU A 138 -1.34 1.54 -5.78
N ARG A 139 -1.51 0.29 -6.20
CA ARG A 139 -2.56 -0.60 -5.71
C ARG A 139 -1.93 -1.86 -5.14
N VAL A 140 -2.21 -2.15 -3.88
CA VAL A 140 -1.76 -3.36 -3.21
C VAL A 140 -2.95 -4.31 -3.07
N PRO A 141 -2.99 -5.40 -3.82
CA PRO A 141 -4.06 -6.37 -3.72
C PRO A 141 -3.89 -7.27 -2.50
N LEU A 142 -5.02 -7.65 -1.90
CA LEU A 142 -5.14 -8.62 -0.82
C LEU A 142 -6.23 -9.62 -1.19
N GLU A 143 -5.86 -10.85 -1.43
CA GLU A 143 -6.84 -11.92 -1.69
C GLU A 143 -7.39 -12.44 -0.37
N VAL A 144 -8.70 -12.40 -0.23
CA VAL A 144 -9.41 -12.92 0.95
C VAL A 144 -10.16 -14.17 0.56
N MET A 145 -9.86 -15.26 1.23
CA MET A 145 -10.39 -16.59 0.91
C MET A 145 -11.14 -17.19 2.08
N LEU A 146 -12.14 -18.02 1.78
CA LEU A 146 -12.72 -18.92 2.75
C LEU A 146 -11.78 -20.12 2.92
N ALA A 147 -11.42 -20.45 4.15
CA ALA A 147 -10.61 -21.63 4.43
C ALA A 147 -11.38 -22.90 4.04
N GLU A 148 -10.75 -23.76 3.26
CA GLU A 148 -11.26 -25.11 3.04
C GLU A 148 -11.02 -25.94 4.28
N ILE A 149 -12.09 -26.33 4.96
CA ILE A 149 -12.02 -27.38 5.97
C ILE A 149 -11.83 -28.67 5.19
N LYS A 150 -10.59 -29.13 5.07
CA LYS A 150 -10.34 -30.51 4.74
C LYS A 150 -10.90 -31.32 5.88
N ASP A 151 -12.05 -31.91 5.67
CA ASP A 151 -12.55 -32.98 6.51
C ASP A 151 -11.55 -34.14 6.33
N THR A 152 -10.51 -34.13 7.14
CA THR A 152 -9.74 -35.34 7.37
C THR A 152 -10.68 -36.22 8.18
N GLY A 153 -11.65 -36.83 7.48
CA GLY A 153 -12.40 -37.90 8.04
C GLY A 153 -11.41 -38.92 8.58
N ALA A 154 -11.10 -38.80 9.87
CA ALA A 154 -10.47 -39.84 10.55
C ALA A 154 -11.42 -41.03 10.35
N ALA A 155 -11.10 -41.89 9.40
CA ALA A 155 -11.69 -43.20 9.36
C ALA A 155 -11.41 -43.78 10.74
N ALA A 156 -12.42 -43.77 11.60
CA ALA A 156 -12.38 -44.51 12.82
C ALA A 156 -12.33 -45.97 12.38
N GLY A 157 -11.13 -46.44 12.06
CA GLY A 157 -10.87 -47.85 11.98
C GLY A 157 -11.05 -48.42 13.34
N SER A 158 -12.17 -49.05 13.52
CA SER A 158 -12.35 -49.92 14.68
C SER A 158 -11.35 -51.03 14.65
#